data_86c5381652925081341f460bb6d93676
#
_entry.id   86c5381652925081341f460bb6d93676
#
_cell.length_a   1.000
_cell.length_b   1.000
_cell.length_c   1.000
_cell.angle_alpha   90.00
_cell.angle_beta   90.00
_cell.angle_gamma   90.00
#
_symmetry.space_group_name_H-M   'P 1'
#
loop_
_entity.id
_entity.type
_entity.pdbx_description
1 polymer ?
#
loop_
_entity_poly.entity_id
_entity_poly.type
_entity_poly.pdbx_seq_one_letter_code
_entity_poly.pdbx_strand_id
1 'polypeptide(L)'
;MRMGFNLHPAFRATGGRVTHLSPDFLHLRIRLPLVRRTRNIVGSMYGGSLFAVTDGAHPTLLMSALGADTIVWDKAATIRYRKPAYGTLYADFRIDRADIAAIRAELARQHETIRVYVVELKDDNGVVYAVVERTVYIADKQFYKTKARGSVPDDARADGGATPDA
;
A
#
# COMPACT_ATOMS: atom_id res chain seq x y z
N MET A 1 -4.45 10.20 11.34
CA MET A 1 -4.11 9.17 10.34
C MET A 1 -4.61 7.76 10.69
N ARG A 2 -4.31 7.17 11.86
CA ARG A 2 -4.83 5.84 12.28
C ARG A 2 -6.36 5.74 12.19
N MET A 3 -7.10 6.76 12.63
CA MET A 3 -8.57 6.81 12.48
C MET A 3 -8.99 6.88 11.01
N GLY A 4 -8.29 7.65 10.17
CA GLY A 4 -8.60 7.74 8.74
C GLY A 4 -8.53 6.38 8.05
N PHE A 5 -7.46 5.59 8.30
CA PHE A 5 -7.37 4.22 7.80
C PHE A 5 -8.56 3.36 8.24
N ASN A 6 -8.83 3.34 9.56
CA ASN A 6 -9.88 2.50 10.12
C ASN A 6 -11.31 2.93 9.71
N LEU A 7 -11.49 4.16 9.25
CA LEU A 7 -12.78 4.67 8.78
C LEU A 7 -12.94 4.58 7.26
N HIS A 8 -11.84 4.46 6.51
CA HIS A 8 -11.88 4.39 5.05
C HIS A 8 -12.64 3.14 4.58
N PRO A 9 -13.68 3.27 3.73
CA PRO A 9 -14.55 2.14 3.37
C PRO A 9 -13.79 0.98 2.72
N ALA A 10 -12.88 1.26 1.78
CA ALA A 10 -12.10 0.23 1.10
C ALA A 10 -11.20 -0.56 2.08
N PHE A 11 -10.52 0.12 3.01
CA PHE A 11 -9.70 -0.58 4.01
C PHE A 11 -10.58 -1.41 4.97
N ARG A 12 -11.72 -0.88 5.40
CA ARG A 12 -12.69 -1.63 6.23
C ARG A 12 -13.21 -2.89 5.54
N ALA A 13 -13.37 -2.85 4.21
CA ALA A 13 -13.79 -4.01 3.43
C ALA A 13 -12.79 -5.17 3.51
N THR A 14 -11.47 -4.90 3.64
CA THR A 14 -10.46 -5.94 3.82
C THR A 14 -10.64 -6.76 5.10
N GLY A 15 -11.33 -6.20 6.10
CA GLY A 15 -11.49 -6.78 7.44
C GLY A 15 -10.39 -6.40 8.42
N GLY A 16 -9.35 -5.72 7.97
CA GLY A 16 -8.23 -5.28 8.78
C GLY A 16 -8.54 -4.09 9.70
N ARG A 17 -7.69 -3.89 10.67
CA ARG A 17 -7.72 -2.74 11.58
C ARG A 17 -6.31 -2.32 11.96
N VAL A 18 -5.96 -1.05 11.75
CA VAL A 18 -4.72 -0.46 12.24
C VAL A 18 -4.80 -0.36 13.76
N THR A 19 -3.92 -1.08 14.45
CA THR A 19 -3.84 -1.11 15.91
C THR A 19 -2.73 -0.24 16.47
N HIS A 20 -1.66 -0.05 15.69
CA HIS A 20 -0.53 0.81 16.05
C HIS A 20 -0.09 1.66 14.85
N LEU A 21 0.30 2.89 15.13
CA LEU A 21 1.01 3.77 14.22
C LEU A 21 1.96 4.61 15.07
N SER A 22 3.25 4.51 14.79
CA SER A 22 4.27 5.27 15.51
C SER A 22 4.16 6.78 15.22
N PRO A 23 4.55 7.65 16.16
CA PRO A 23 4.49 9.11 15.97
C PRO A 23 5.34 9.62 14.80
N ASP A 24 6.42 8.93 14.47
CA ASP A 24 7.32 9.23 13.36
C ASP A 24 6.89 8.62 12.02
N PHE A 25 5.74 7.91 11.99
CA PHE A 25 5.20 7.24 10.81
C PHE A 25 6.12 6.17 10.18
N LEU A 26 7.05 5.60 10.94
CA LEU A 26 7.96 4.57 10.44
C LEU A 26 7.53 3.15 10.80
N HIS A 27 6.49 3.00 11.63
CA HIS A 27 5.91 1.70 11.99
C HIS A 27 4.39 1.76 12.03
N LEU A 28 3.75 0.85 11.31
CA LEU A 28 2.31 0.62 11.33
C LEU A 28 2.04 -0.86 11.55
N ARG A 29 1.13 -1.18 12.47
CA ARG A 29 0.67 -2.56 12.71
C ARG A 29 -0.80 -2.69 12.41
N ILE A 30 -1.14 -3.72 11.63
CA ILE A 30 -2.51 -4.11 11.29
C ILE A 30 -2.84 -5.43 11.98
N ARG A 31 -4.04 -5.51 12.54
CA ARG A 31 -4.68 -6.73 13.00
C ARG A 31 -5.75 -7.16 11.99
N LEU A 32 -5.72 -8.41 11.56
CA LEU A 32 -6.71 -9.01 10.67
C LEU A 32 -7.41 -10.17 11.43
N PRO A 33 -8.60 -9.95 12.01
CA PRO A 33 -9.32 -10.98 12.75
C PRO A 33 -10.01 -11.96 11.80
N LEU A 34 -10.11 -13.22 12.20
CA LEU A 34 -10.95 -14.19 11.52
C LEU A 34 -12.40 -14.03 12.00
N VAL A 35 -13.20 -13.35 11.18
CA VAL A 35 -14.64 -13.10 11.40
C VAL A 35 -15.44 -13.53 10.17
N ARG A 36 -16.78 -13.51 10.23
CA ARG A 36 -17.63 -13.96 9.12
C ARG A 36 -17.24 -13.36 7.77
N ARG A 37 -16.91 -12.06 7.70
CA ARG A 37 -16.57 -11.37 6.44
C ARG A 37 -15.13 -11.62 5.94
N THR A 38 -14.23 -12.15 6.78
CA THR A 38 -12.85 -12.49 6.42
C THR A 38 -12.63 -13.99 6.31
N ARG A 39 -13.69 -14.77 6.43
CA ARG A 39 -13.65 -16.24 6.36
C ARG A 39 -14.05 -16.71 4.97
N ASN A 40 -13.32 -17.66 4.43
CA ASN A 40 -13.68 -18.34 3.19
C ASN A 40 -14.66 -19.52 3.42
N ILE A 41 -15.05 -20.19 2.36
CA ILE A 41 -16.02 -21.28 2.39
C ILE A 41 -15.57 -22.48 3.23
N VAL A 42 -14.25 -22.72 3.35
CA VAL A 42 -13.68 -23.82 4.16
C VAL A 42 -13.33 -23.39 5.58
N GLY A 43 -13.74 -22.20 6.00
CA GLY A 43 -13.62 -21.73 7.38
C GLY A 43 -12.31 -21.04 7.74
N SER A 44 -11.31 -21.04 6.86
CA SER A 44 -10.04 -20.33 7.07
C SER A 44 -10.11 -18.87 6.60
N MET A 45 -9.08 -18.08 6.88
CA MET A 45 -8.95 -16.70 6.41
C MET A 45 -9.00 -16.63 4.88
N TYR A 46 -9.83 -15.73 4.35
CA TYR A 46 -9.95 -15.50 2.91
C TYR A 46 -8.66 -14.91 2.34
N GLY A 47 -8.13 -15.51 1.26
CA GLY A 47 -6.88 -15.10 0.64
C GLY A 47 -6.90 -13.66 0.13
N GLY A 48 -8.05 -13.20 -0.38
CA GLY A 48 -8.25 -11.80 -0.76
C GLY A 48 -8.10 -10.83 0.42
N SER A 49 -8.58 -11.19 1.63
CA SER A 49 -8.37 -10.38 2.83
C SER A 49 -6.90 -10.34 3.26
N LEU A 50 -6.17 -11.47 3.14
CA LEU A 50 -4.73 -11.54 3.42
C LEU A 50 -3.93 -10.62 2.50
N PHE A 51 -4.30 -10.55 1.22
CA PHE A 51 -3.63 -9.70 0.25
C PHE A 51 -4.03 -8.23 0.39
N ALA A 52 -5.33 -7.95 0.37
CA ALA A 52 -5.86 -6.59 0.37
C ALA A 52 -5.54 -5.80 1.64
N VAL A 53 -5.43 -6.47 2.81
CA VAL A 53 -5.12 -5.80 4.08
C VAL A 53 -3.73 -5.17 4.12
N THR A 54 -2.84 -5.60 3.24
CA THR A 54 -1.47 -5.05 3.13
C THR A 54 -1.36 -3.90 2.14
N ASP A 55 -2.45 -3.58 1.42
CA ASP A 55 -2.49 -2.53 0.41
C ASP A 55 -2.41 -1.13 1.04
N GLY A 56 -1.64 -0.25 0.41
CA GLY A 56 -1.50 1.16 0.81
C GLY A 56 -0.76 1.42 2.12
N ALA A 57 -0.32 0.39 2.87
CA ALA A 57 0.34 0.59 4.17
C ALA A 57 1.73 1.23 4.01
N HIS A 58 2.63 0.64 3.21
CA HIS A 58 3.94 1.22 2.91
C HIS A 58 3.83 2.57 2.19
N PRO A 59 3.00 2.73 1.13
CA PRO A 59 2.79 4.03 0.51
C PRO A 59 2.39 5.12 1.50
N THR A 60 1.49 4.83 2.45
CA THR A 60 1.07 5.81 3.44
C THR A 60 2.20 6.23 4.39
N LEU A 61 3.00 5.27 4.88
CA LEU A 61 4.17 5.56 5.71
C LEU A 61 5.17 6.41 4.94
N LEU A 62 5.48 6.04 3.70
CA LEU A 62 6.41 6.76 2.83
C LEU A 62 5.94 8.18 2.52
N MET A 63 4.67 8.38 2.12
CA MET A 63 4.11 9.71 1.88
C MET A 63 4.21 10.59 3.14
N SER A 64 3.97 10.01 4.32
CA SER A 64 4.06 10.75 5.57
C SER A 64 5.49 11.14 5.93
N ALA A 65 6.48 10.27 5.64
CA ALA A 65 7.88 10.51 5.94
C ALA A 65 8.59 11.40 4.90
N LEU A 66 8.21 11.31 3.62
CA LEU A 66 8.83 12.04 2.53
C LEU A 66 8.21 13.43 2.30
N GLY A 67 6.92 13.59 2.58
CA GLY A 67 6.20 14.87 2.46
C GLY A 67 5.31 15.00 1.22
N ALA A 68 4.61 16.14 1.12
CA ALA A 68 3.53 16.36 0.16
C ALA A 68 4.00 16.51 -1.31
N ASP A 69 5.29 16.76 -1.52
CA ASP A 69 5.87 16.91 -2.86
C ASP A 69 6.29 15.58 -3.50
N THR A 70 5.99 14.48 -2.82
CA THR A 70 6.29 13.11 -3.28
C THR A 70 5.02 12.37 -3.66
N ILE A 71 5.08 11.61 -4.73
CA ILE A 71 4.05 10.65 -5.15
C ILE A 71 4.55 9.25 -4.80
N VAL A 72 3.69 8.47 -4.17
CA VAL A 72 3.98 7.09 -3.78
C VAL A 72 2.77 6.21 -4.05
N TRP A 73 2.97 5.09 -4.74
CA TRP A 73 1.95 4.05 -4.90
C TRP A 73 2.55 2.66 -5.13
N ASP A 74 1.74 1.64 -4.92
CA ASP A 74 2.09 0.27 -5.26
C ASP A 74 2.07 0.08 -6.79
N LYS A 75 3.19 -0.39 -7.37
CA LYS A 75 3.32 -0.69 -8.80
C LYS A 75 3.05 -2.16 -9.10
N ALA A 76 3.43 -3.04 -8.17
CA ALA A 76 3.21 -4.47 -8.26
C ALA A 76 3.14 -5.08 -6.86
N ALA A 77 2.48 -6.22 -6.75
CA ALA A 77 2.47 -6.99 -5.52
C ALA A 77 2.33 -8.49 -5.82
N THR A 78 2.96 -9.31 -4.99
CA THR A 78 2.81 -10.76 -4.99
C THR A 78 2.49 -11.27 -3.59
N ILE A 79 1.78 -12.38 -3.49
CA ILE A 79 1.51 -13.05 -2.22
C ILE A 79 1.88 -14.53 -2.32
N ARG A 80 2.50 -15.04 -1.25
CA ARG A 80 2.73 -16.46 -1.04
C ARG A 80 1.95 -16.93 0.18
N TYR A 81 0.97 -17.78 -0.02
CA TYR A 81 0.23 -18.44 1.05
C TYR A 81 1.05 -19.61 1.57
N ARG A 82 1.33 -19.65 2.89
CA ARG A 82 2.13 -20.70 3.52
C ARG A 82 1.25 -21.82 4.08
N LYS A 83 0.14 -21.43 4.72
CA LYS A 83 -0.82 -22.33 5.31
C LYS A 83 -2.16 -21.65 5.61
N PRO A 84 -3.28 -22.38 5.73
CA PRO A 84 -4.56 -21.81 6.12
C PRO A 84 -4.50 -21.21 7.52
N ALA A 85 -5.07 -20.02 7.71
CA ALA A 85 -5.16 -19.35 9.00
C ALA A 85 -6.56 -19.52 9.59
N TYR A 86 -6.62 -20.01 10.82
CA TYR A 86 -7.86 -20.21 11.58
C TYR A 86 -7.96 -19.29 12.81
N GLY A 87 -7.20 -18.22 12.82
CA GLY A 87 -7.15 -17.24 13.89
C GLY A 87 -6.88 -15.83 13.41
N THR A 88 -6.69 -14.92 14.35
CA THR A 88 -6.28 -13.54 14.07
C THR A 88 -4.84 -13.51 13.60
N LEU A 89 -4.55 -12.68 12.59
CA LEU A 89 -3.21 -12.42 12.10
C LEU A 89 -2.83 -10.94 12.29
N TYR A 90 -1.54 -10.70 12.29
CA TYR A 90 -0.93 -9.37 12.39
C TYR A 90 0.07 -9.17 11.26
N ALA A 91 0.14 -7.93 10.76
CA ALA A 91 1.14 -7.48 9.81
C ALA A 91 1.82 -6.22 10.37
N ASP A 92 3.15 -6.23 10.45
CA ASP A 92 3.96 -5.09 10.86
C ASP A 92 4.67 -4.50 9.64
N PHE A 93 4.40 -3.24 9.37
CA PHE A 93 5.00 -2.45 8.30
C PHE A 93 6.03 -1.53 8.92
N ARG A 94 7.28 -1.63 8.47
CA ARG A 94 8.38 -0.83 8.99
C ARG A 94 9.16 -0.22 7.84
N ILE A 95 9.58 1.02 8.04
CA ILE A 95 10.48 1.73 7.14
C ILE A 95 11.67 2.21 7.97
N ASP A 96 12.87 1.97 7.47
CA ASP A 96 14.09 2.42 8.12
C ASP A 96 14.35 3.91 7.80
N ARG A 97 14.91 4.64 8.76
CA ARG A 97 15.37 6.02 8.55
C ARG A 97 16.46 6.11 7.49
N ALA A 98 17.32 5.10 7.42
CA ALA A 98 18.36 5.01 6.40
C ALA A 98 17.73 4.84 5.00
N ASP A 99 16.66 4.06 4.86
CA ASP A 99 15.93 3.92 3.60
C ASP A 99 15.27 5.25 3.18
N ILE A 100 14.66 5.99 4.11
CA ILE A 100 14.13 7.33 3.82
C ILE A 100 15.23 8.29 3.33
N ALA A 101 16.42 8.26 3.96
CA ALA A 101 17.54 9.09 3.54
C ALA A 101 18.04 8.70 2.13
N ALA A 102 18.14 7.40 1.85
CA ALA A 102 18.51 6.88 0.54
C ALA A 102 17.50 7.27 -0.53
N ILE A 103 16.20 7.15 -0.26
CA ILE A 103 15.13 7.56 -1.17
C ILE A 103 15.26 9.06 -1.50
N ARG A 104 15.45 9.92 -0.49
CA ARG A 104 15.61 11.37 -0.71
C ARG A 104 16.83 11.68 -1.58
N ALA A 105 17.96 11.01 -1.37
CA ALA A 105 19.17 11.19 -2.18
C ALA A 105 18.95 10.72 -3.63
N GLU A 106 18.21 9.63 -3.84
CA GLU A 106 17.86 9.15 -5.18
C GLU A 106 16.90 10.10 -5.89
N LEU A 107 15.85 10.59 -5.22
CA LEU A 107 14.92 11.56 -5.79
C LEU A 107 15.64 12.85 -6.20
N ALA A 108 16.57 13.34 -5.39
CA ALA A 108 17.35 14.53 -5.72
C ALA A 108 18.21 14.36 -7.00
N ARG A 109 18.58 13.12 -7.34
CA ARG A 109 19.45 12.81 -8.49
C ARG A 109 18.67 12.41 -9.75
N GLN A 110 17.61 11.61 -9.61
CA GLN A 110 16.93 10.96 -10.73
C GLN A 110 15.40 11.15 -10.71
N HIS A 111 14.86 11.88 -9.73
CA HIS A 111 13.46 12.25 -9.57
C HIS A 111 12.47 11.09 -9.34
N GLU A 112 12.88 9.86 -9.51
CA GLU A 112 12.05 8.68 -9.25
C GLU A 112 12.89 7.50 -8.75
N THR A 113 12.27 6.61 -7.99
CA THR A 113 12.89 5.37 -7.52
C THR A 113 11.85 4.29 -7.25
N ILE A 114 12.31 3.07 -7.03
CA ILE A 114 11.50 1.91 -6.68
C ILE A 114 12.04 1.29 -5.40
N ARG A 115 11.14 0.83 -4.54
CA ARG A 115 11.45 0.02 -3.36
C ARG A 115 10.62 -1.25 -3.36
N VAL A 116 11.22 -2.30 -2.82
CA VAL A 116 10.53 -3.57 -2.59
C VAL A 116 10.46 -3.80 -1.09
N TYR A 117 9.24 -3.94 -0.57
CA TYR A 117 8.98 -4.22 0.84
C TYR A 117 8.33 -5.58 0.99
N VAL A 118 8.80 -6.34 1.97
CA VAL A 118 8.23 -7.64 2.32
C VAL A 118 7.52 -7.53 3.67
N VAL A 119 6.28 -8.00 3.73
CA VAL A 119 5.50 -8.06 4.96
C VAL A 119 4.97 -9.47 5.17
N GLU A 120 5.07 -9.94 6.40
CA GLU A 120 4.56 -11.25 6.82
C GLU A 120 3.29 -11.08 7.64
N LEU A 121 2.28 -11.89 7.34
CA LEU A 121 1.09 -12.03 8.17
C LEU A 121 1.33 -13.19 9.14
N LYS A 122 1.42 -12.88 10.43
CA LYS A 122 1.77 -13.81 11.53
C LYS A 122 0.66 -13.87 12.57
N ASP A 123 0.57 -14.99 13.26
CA ASP A 123 -0.20 -15.06 14.50
C ASP A 123 0.59 -14.49 15.71
N ASP A 124 -0.02 -14.55 16.90
CA ASP A 124 0.61 -14.06 18.14
C ASP A 124 1.84 -14.89 18.57
N ASN A 125 1.99 -16.10 18.04
CA ASN A 125 3.15 -16.98 18.30
C ASN A 125 4.28 -16.73 17.26
N GLY A 126 4.12 -15.78 16.33
CA GLY A 126 5.10 -15.47 15.30
C GLY A 126 5.09 -16.44 14.11
N VAL A 127 4.12 -17.33 14.04
CA VAL A 127 3.99 -18.28 12.91
C VAL A 127 3.49 -17.55 11.67
N VAL A 128 4.22 -17.69 10.56
CA VAL A 128 3.91 -17.02 9.27
C VAL A 128 2.87 -17.82 8.49
N TYR A 129 1.81 -17.15 8.07
CA TYR A 129 0.70 -17.69 7.26
C TYR A 129 0.72 -17.22 5.82
N ALA A 130 1.14 -15.98 5.59
CA ALA A 130 1.34 -15.45 4.25
C ALA A 130 2.50 -14.45 4.25
N VAL A 131 3.14 -14.32 3.08
CA VAL A 131 4.20 -13.34 2.83
C VAL A 131 3.77 -12.54 1.62
N VAL A 132 3.73 -11.22 1.74
CA VAL A 132 3.41 -10.29 0.66
C VAL A 132 4.64 -9.45 0.33
N GLU A 133 4.99 -9.41 -0.94
CA GLU A 133 6.00 -8.52 -1.47
C GLU A 133 5.30 -7.41 -2.26
N ARG A 134 5.68 -6.16 -2.01
CA ARG A 134 5.15 -4.98 -2.70
C ARG A 134 6.25 -4.16 -3.32
N THR A 135 6.12 -3.91 -4.61
CA THR A 135 6.97 -2.99 -5.36
C THR A 135 6.33 -1.61 -5.33
N VAL A 136 6.95 -0.67 -4.64
CA VAL A 136 6.46 0.69 -4.45
C VAL A 136 7.21 1.65 -5.34
N TYR A 137 6.49 2.41 -6.16
CA TYR A 137 7.02 3.50 -6.96
C TYR A 137 6.96 4.80 -6.19
N ILE A 138 8.04 5.56 -6.24
CA ILE A 138 8.21 6.83 -5.53
C ILE A 138 8.79 7.85 -6.51
N ALA A 139 8.21 9.04 -6.60
CA ALA A 139 8.69 10.08 -7.51
C ALA A 139 8.41 11.49 -6.98
N ASP A 140 9.18 12.47 -7.46
CA ASP A 140 8.83 13.88 -7.32
C ASP A 140 7.53 14.17 -8.04
N LYS A 141 6.62 14.87 -7.36
CA LYS A 141 5.28 15.18 -7.86
C LYS A 141 5.29 15.99 -9.17
N GLN A 142 6.23 16.91 -9.31
CA GLN A 142 6.35 17.70 -10.53
C GLN A 142 6.89 16.87 -11.70
N PHE A 143 7.96 16.12 -11.46
CA PHE A 143 8.50 15.17 -12.44
C PHE A 143 7.45 14.20 -12.94
N TYR A 144 6.70 13.59 -12.03
CA TYR A 144 5.63 12.66 -12.38
C TYR A 144 4.56 13.30 -13.27
N LYS A 145 4.10 14.52 -12.93
CA LYS A 145 3.10 15.24 -13.73
C LYS A 145 3.60 15.52 -15.14
N THR A 146 4.86 15.89 -15.31
CA THR A 146 5.47 16.14 -16.62
C THR A 146 5.58 14.86 -17.43
N LYS A 147 6.05 13.77 -16.80
CA LYS A 147 6.15 12.43 -17.41
C LYS A 147 4.79 11.91 -17.87
N ALA A 148 3.76 12.05 -17.03
CA ALA A 148 2.40 11.62 -17.35
C ALA A 148 1.79 12.41 -18.52
N ARG A 149 2.08 13.71 -18.63
CA ARG A 149 1.62 14.55 -19.75
C ARG A 149 2.32 14.19 -21.07
N GLY A 150 3.59 13.81 -21.03
CA GLY A 150 4.35 13.40 -22.22
C GLY A 150 4.02 11.99 -22.71
N SER A 151 3.34 11.17 -21.89
CA SER A 151 2.93 9.81 -22.25
C SER A 151 1.50 9.68 -22.76
N VAL A 152 0.72 10.79 -22.80
CA VAL A 152 -0.61 10.80 -23.44
C VAL A 152 -0.39 11.11 -24.92
N PRO A 153 -0.73 10.20 -25.86
CA PRO A 153 -0.68 10.46 -27.29
C PRO A 153 -1.53 11.68 -27.63
N ASP A 154 -1.08 12.50 -28.58
CA ASP A 154 -1.77 13.73 -29.02
C ASP A 154 -3.19 13.48 -29.57
N ASP A 155 -3.47 12.25 -30.00
CA ASP A 155 -4.79 11.84 -30.52
C ASP A 155 -5.92 11.89 -29.47
N ALA A 156 -5.59 11.80 -28.17
CA ALA A 156 -6.61 11.87 -27.13
C ALA A 156 -7.03 13.31 -26.76
N ARG A 157 -6.40 14.33 -27.34
CA ARG A 157 -6.71 15.76 -27.09
C ARG A 157 -7.67 16.38 -28.11
N ALA A 158 -7.94 15.67 -29.22
CA ALA A 158 -8.72 16.21 -30.35
C ALA A 158 -10.24 16.01 -30.23
N ASP A 159 -10.74 15.21 -29.27
CA ASP A 159 -12.16 14.82 -29.22
C ASP A 159 -12.99 15.52 -28.12
N GLY A 160 -12.60 16.73 -27.73
CA GLY A 160 -13.28 17.55 -26.73
C GLY A 160 -14.10 18.73 -27.28
N GLY A 161 -14.58 18.68 -28.52
CA GLY A 161 -15.27 19.81 -29.13
C GLY A 161 -16.37 19.44 -30.11
N ALA A 162 -17.47 18.87 -29.61
CA ALA A 162 -18.75 18.93 -30.31
C ALA A 162 -19.90 18.81 -29.29
N THR A 163 -20.41 19.94 -28.85
CA THR A 163 -21.78 20.04 -28.32
C THR A 163 -22.73 19.92 -29.51
N PRO A 164 -23.72 19.01 -29.48
CA PRO A 164 -24.86 19.12 -30.38
C PRO A 164 -25.88 20.08 -29.73
N ASP A 165 -26.07 21.24 -30.35
CA ASP A 165 -27.33 21.97 -30.23
C ASP A 165 -28.45 21.16 -30.88
N ALA A 166 -29.49 20.84 -30.09
CA ALA A 166 -30.91 20.82 -30.42
C ALA A 166 -31.72 20.25 -29.26
#